data_b619d625733cea67b252431d314e3874
#
_entry.id   b619d625733cea67b252431d314e3874
#
_cell.length_a   1.000
_cell.length_b   1.000
_cell.length_c   1.000
_cell.angle_alpha   90.00
_cell.angle_beta   90.00
_cell.angle_gamma   90.00
#
_symmetry.space_group_name_H-M   'P 1'
#
loop_
_entity.id
_entity.type
_entity.pdbx_description
1 polymer ?
#
loop_
_entity_poly.entity_id
_entity_poly.type
_entity_poly.pdbx_seq_one_letter_code
_entity_poly.pdbx_strand_id
1 'polypeptide(L)'
;MEYMGDERFWDGKFASRDDNLLSPEKSLVDHIAYFKEGTVLDIACGDGRNSLFLLEKGFKVTGVDFSSKALERLEMFAKRNNYVVNKIKIDLSKLNALNDIGVFDNIIINHYRLSKKQLANIKDHISDNGILFVSGFGHKHQVDSRIRIQDLIQPSDFEDVKKSFDLIKYIENKDERGFFVTYIFRKISSR
;
A
#
# COMPACT_ATOMS: atom_id res chain seq x y z
N MET A 1 -6.81 21.67 13.49
CA MET A 1 -6.78 20.88 12.21
C MET A 1 -6.35 19.48 12.62
N GLU A 2 -7.23 18.49 12.44
CA GLU A 2 -6.95 17.11 12.87
C GLU A 2 -5.85 16.50 12.00
N TYR A 3 -4.93 15.80 12.64
CA TYR A 3 -3.82 15.11 12.00
C TYR A 3 -4.33 13.89 11.22
N MET A 4 -3.99 13.78 9.94
CA MET A 4 -4.40 12.66 9.08
C MET A 4 -3.77 11.29 9.48
N GLY A 5 -3.04 11.21 10.58
CA GLY A 5 -2.49 9.97 11.15
C GLY A 5 -3.36 9.32 12.24
N ASP A 6 -4.49 9.91 12.58
CA ASP A 6 -5.37 9.43 13.66
C ASP A 6 -6.44 8.47 13.09
N GLU A 7 -6.63 7.32 13.76
CA GLU A 7 -7.66 6.34 13.42
C GLU A 7 -9.05 7.00 13.41
N ARG A 8 -9.37 7.84 14.39
CA ARG A 8 -10.65 8.52 14.51
C ARG A 8 -10.93 9.44 13.32
N PHE A 9 -9.91 10.15 12.82
CA PHE A 9 -10.02 10.98 11.63
C PHE A 9 -10.40 10.14 10.41
N TRP A 10 -9.70 9.02 10.20
CA TRP A 10 -9.94 8.16 9.04
C TRP A 10 -11.26 7.40 9.14
N ASP A 11 -11.65 6.91 10.33
CA ASP A 11 -12.97 6.32 10.54
C ASP A 11 -14.08 7.31 10.18
N GLY A 12 -13.99 8.56 10.64
CA GLY A 12 -14.93 9.61 10.27
C GLY A 12 -14.96 9.87 8.77
N LYS A 13 -13.79 9.94 8.14
CA LYS A 13 -13.66 10.16 6.69
C LYS A 13 -14.26 9.01 5.88
N PHE A 14 -14.01 7.75 6.25
CA PHE A 14 -14.59 6.61 5.54
C PHE A 14 -16.08 6.45 5.81
N ALA A 15 -16.55 6.76 7.03
CA ALA A 15 -17.98 6.74 7.36
C ALA A 15 -18.79 7.78 6.59
N SER A 16 -18.18 8.93 6.24
CA SER A 16 -18.84 10.01 5.51
C SER A 16 -18.79 9.89 3.99
N ARG A 17 -18.04 8.94 3.44
CA ARG A 17 -17.98 8.71 1.99
C ARG A 17 -19.29 8.15 1.47
N ASP A 18 -19.65 8.54 0.25
CA ASP A 18 -20.72 7.90 -0.49
C ASP A 18 -20.42 6.42 -0.81
N ASP A 19 -21.37 5.74 -1.43
CA ASP A 19 -21.26 4.32 -1.81
C ASP A 19 -20.46 4.08 -3.09
N ASN A 20 -19.67 5.05 -3.53
CA ASN A 20 -18.81 4.93 -4.70
C ASN A 20 -17.36 4.67 -4.28
N LEU A 21 -16.77 3.63 -4.84
CA LEU A 21 -15.34 3.36 -4.70
C LEU A 21 -14.56 4.21 -5.69
N LEU A 22 -13.46 4.81 -5.22
CA LEU A 22 -12.55 5.52 -6.11
C LEU A 22 -11.88 4.54 -7.10
N SER A 23 -11.50 5.05 -8.26
CA SER A 23 -10.69 4.27 -9.20
C SER A 23 -9.36 3.83 -8.57
N PRO A 24 -8.84 2.65 -8.97
CA PRO A 24 -7.52 2.21 -8.52
C PRO A 24 -6.43 3.20 -8.95
N GLU A 25 -5.32 3.22 -8.25
CA GLU A 25 -4.21 4.09 -8.61
C GLU A 25 -3.67 3.73 -9.99
N LYS A 26 -3.55 4.74 -10.84
CA LYS A 26 -3.09 4.57 -12.23
C LYS A 26 -1.71 3.89 -12.29
N SER A 27 -0.80 4.26 -11.38
CA SER A 27 0.53 3.64 -11.33
C SER A 27 0.48 2.13 -11.05
N LEU A 28 -0.48 1.65 -10.26
CA LEU A 28 -0.68 0.22 -10.04
C LEU A 28 -1.26 -0.45 -11.29
N VAL A 29 -2.28 0.15 -11.90
CA VAL A 29 -2.91 -0.37 -13.12
C VAL A 29 -1.90 -0.52 -14.25
N ASP A 30 -1.09 0.52 -14.48
CA ASP A 30 -0.09 0.58 -15.57
C ASP A 30 1.05 -0.45 -15.38
N HIS A 31 1.27 -0.94 -14.16
CA HIS A 31 2.42 -1.78 -13.83
C HIS A 31 2.06 -3.15 -13.26
N ILE A 32 0.80 -3.54 -13.31
CA ILE A 32 0.34 -4.84 -12.81
C ILE A 32 1.07 -6.04 -13.46
N ALA A 33 1.55 -5.89 -14.68
CA ALA A 33 2.29 -6.93 -15.39
C ALA A 33 3.63 -7.34 -14.73
N TYR A 34 4.15 -6.53 -13.79
CA TYR A 34 5.33 -6.91 -13.01
C TYR A 34 5.02 -7.89 -11.89
N PHE A 35 3.75 -7.99 -11.47
CA PHE A 35 3.35 -8.75 -10.29
C PHE A 35 3.46 -10.26 -10.56
N LYS A 36 3.93 -10.98 -9.56
CA LYS A 36 3.93 -12.44 -9.54
C LYS A 36 2.50 -12.91 -9.27
N GLU A 37 2.03 -13.92 -10.01
CA GLU A 37 0.73 -14.54 -9.73
C GLU A 37 0.66 -15.07 -8.30
N GLY A 38 -0.50 -14.95 -7.65
CA GLY A 38 -0.73 -15.49 -6.31
C GLY A 38 -1.32 -14.49 -5.32
N THR A 39 -0.64 -14.28 -4.20
CA THR A 39 -1.14 -13.50 -3.07
C THR A 39 -0.60 -12.07 -3.06
N VAL A 40 -1.44 -11.13 -2.59
CA VAL A 40 -1.06 -9.72 -2.40
C VAL A 40 -1.44 -9.26 -1.00
N LEU A 41 -0.49 -8.63 -0.31
CA LEU A 41 -0.75 -7.82 0.88
C LEU A 41 -0.89 -6.35 0.47
N ASP A 42 -2.06 -5.77 0.72
CA ASP A 42 -2.33 -4.34 0.50
C ASP A 42 -2.23 -3.60 1.84
N ILE A 43 -1.11 -2.90 2.03
CA ILE A 43 -0.78 -2.19 3.28
C ILE A 43 -1.40 -0.79 3.25
N ALA A 44 -2.16 -0.44 4.31
CA ALA A 44 -2.98 0.76 4.41
C ALA A 44 -4.01 0.81 3.25
N CYS A 45 -4.77 -0.29 3.11
CA CYS A 45 -5.63 -0.54 1.96
C CYS A 45 -6.84 0.42 1.85
N GLY A 46 -7.17 1.14 2.93
CA GLY A 46 -8.35 1.99 2.99
C GLY A 46 -9.63 1.20 2.68
N ASP A 47 -10.54 1.79 1.91
CA ASP A 47 -11.79 1.15 1.48
C ASP A 47 -11.62 0.22 0.26
N GLY A 48 -10.38 -0.05 -0.15
CA GLY A 48 -10.04 -1.17 -1.02
C GLY A 48 -10.04 -0.90 -2.52
N ARG A 49 -9.92 0.35 -2.99
CA ARG A 49 -9.88 0.65 -4.43
C ARG A 49 -8.81 -0.15 -5.19
N ASN A 50 -7.62 -0.31 -4.61
CA ASN A 50 -6.54 -1.12 -5.18
C ASN A 50 -6.78 -2.62 -4.95
N SER A 51 -7.24 -2.99 -3.76
CA SER A 51 -7.60 -4.37 -3.41
C SER A 51 -8.63 -4.94 -4.38
N LEU A 52 -9.69 -4.19 -4.69
CA LEU A 52 -10.75 -4.63 -5.63
C LEU A 52 -10.19 -4.84 -7.05
N PHE A 53 -9.34 -3.94 -7.53
CA PHE A 53 -8.66 -4.09 -8.82
C PHE A 53 -7.80 -5.36 -8.84
N LEU A 54 -7.05 -5.63 -7.78
CA LEU A 54 -6.23 -6.85 -7.69
C LEU A 54 -7.08 -8.13 -7.66
N LEU A 55 -8.20 -8.12 -6.93
CA LEU A 55 -9.16 -9.22 -6.92
C LEU A 55 -9.74 -9.47 -8.32
N GLU A 56 -10.10 -8.41 -9.06
CA GLU A 56 -10.55 -8.49 -10.46
C GLU A 56 -9.48 -9.12 -11.37
N LYS A 57 -8.18 -8.87 -11.09
CA LYS A 57 -7.07 -9.48 -11.81
C LYS A 57 -6.74 -10.92 -11.39
N GLY A 58 -7.50 -11.49 -10.45
CA GLY A 58 -7.35 -12.88 -10.01
C GLY A 58 -6.39 -13.11 -8.87
N PHE A 59 -5.87 -12.05 -8.25
CA PHE A 59 -5.02 -12.17 -7.06
C PHE A 59 -5.85 -12.52 -5.81
N LYS A 60 -5.23 -13.23 -4.86
CA LYS A 60 -5.78 -13.41 -3.51
C LYS A 60 -5.29 -12.27 -2.64
N VAL A 61 -6.18 -11.40 -2.19
CA VAL A 61 -5.82 -10.16 -1.50
C VAL A 61 -6.08 -10.24 0.00
N THR A 62 -5.10 -9.80 0.77
CA THR A 62 -5.24 -9.46 2.19
C THR A 62 -5.03 -7.95 2.33
N GLY A 63 -6.08 -7.24 2.72
CA GLY A 63 -6.02 -5.81 3.02
C GLY A 63 -5.79 -5.56 4.51
N VAL A 64 -4.87 -4.67 4.85
CA VAL A 64 -4.64 -4.25 6.23
C VAL A 64 -4.81 -2.74 6.37
N ASP A 65 -5.55 -2.33 7.37
CA ASP A 65 -5.76 -0.92 7.72
C ASP A 65 -6.06 -0.79 9.21
N PHE A 66 -5.83 0.38 9.81
CA PHE A 66 -6.21 0.61 11.20
C PHE A 66 -7.68 1.05 11.33
N SER A 67 -8.27 1.62 10.27
CA SER A 67 -9.65 2.08 10.25
C SER A 67 -10.62 0.92 10.11
N SER A 68 -11.44 0.71 11.12
CA SER A 68 -12.53 -0.28 11.06
C SER A 68 -13.54 0.08 9.97
N LYS A 69 -13.82 1.36 9.77
CA LYS A 69 -14.75 1.83 8.74
C LYS A 69 -14.23 1.62 7.32
N ALA A 70 -12.92 1.77 7.11
CA ALA A 70 -12.28 1.42 5.84
C ALA A 70 -12.48 -0.07 5.53
N LEU A 71 -12.16 -0.95 6.48
CA LEU A 71 -12.26 -2.40 6.31
C LEU A 71 -13.72 -2.89 6.15
N GLU A 72 -14.69 -2.26 6.81
CA GLU A 72 -16.13 -2.53 6.59
C GLU A 72 -16.53 -2.21 5.13
N ARG A 73 -16.04 -1.08 4.58
CA ARG A 73 -16.30 -0.68 3.20
C ARG A 73 -15.61 -1.59 2.19
N LEU A 74 -14.34 -1.96 2.44
CA LEU A 74 -13.62 -2.95 1.62
C LEU A 74 -14.44 -4.25 1.50
N GLU A 75 -14.93 -4.79 2.63
CA GLU A 75 -15.73 -6.00 2.62
C GLU A 75 -17.05 -5.82 1.86
N MET A 76 -17.72 -4.69 2.07
CA MET A 76 -18.97 -4.35 1.37
C MET A 76 -18.76 -4.33 -0.15
N PHE A 77 -17.71 -3.64 -0.64
CA PHE A 77 -17.41 -3.57 -2.07
C PHE A 77 -16.97 -4.92 -2.64
N ALA A 78 -16.19 -5.70 -1.90
CA ALA A 78 -15.82 -7.05 -2.32
C ALA A 78 -17.07 -7.94 -2.49
N LYS A 79 -17.97 -7.95 -1.50
CA LYS A 79 -19.22 -8.71 -1.57
C LYS A 79 -20.11 -8.30 -2.73
N ARG A 80 -20.25 -6.99 -3.02
CA ARG A 80 -21.02 -6.48 -4.17
C ARG A 80 -20.52 -7.00 -5.52
N ASN A 81 -19.21 -7.30 -5.61
CA ASN A 81 -18.57 -7.82 -6.81
C ASN A 81 -18.35 -9.34 -6.77
N ASN A 82 -18.92 -10.04 -5.80
CA ASN A 82 -18.73 -11.49 -5.57
C ASN A 82 -17.26 -11.90 -5.36
N TYR A 83 -16.45 -11.03 -4.78
CA TYR A 83 -15.08 -11.32 -4.39
C TYR A 83 -14.99 -11.70 -2.92
N VAL A 84 -13.99 -12.57 -2.63
CA VAL A 84 -13.56 -12.87 -1.27
C VAL A 84 -12.27 -12.12 -0.99
N VAL A 85 -12.27 -11.29 0.06
CA VAL A 85 -11.11 -10.55 0.52
C VAL A 85 -10.79 -10.92 1.96
N ASN A 86 -9.52 -11.12 2.26
CA ASN A 86 -9.07 -11.18 3.63
C ASN A 86 -8.79 -9.77 4.14
N LYS A 87 -9.21 -9.46 5.37
CA LYS A 87 -9.01 -8.13 5.97
C LYS A 87 -8.54 -8.26 7.40
N ILE A 88 -7.54 -7.47 7.79
CA ILE A 88 -6.96 -7.50 9.13
C ILE A 88 -6.80 -6.05 9.63
N LYS A 89 -7.34 -5.77 10.81
CA LYS A 89 -7.15 -4.47 11.45
C LYS A 89 -5.77 -4.41 12.07
N ILE A 90 -4.92 -3.51 11.59
CA ILE A 90 -3.54 -3.34 12.05
C ILE A 90 -3.22 -1.85 12.19
N ASP A 91 -2.69 -1.47 13.35
CA ASP A 91 -2.10 -0.15 13.59
C ASP A 91 -0.63 -0.16 13.14
N LEU A 92 -0.40 0.34 11.93
CA LEU A 92 0.92 0.40 11.30
C LEU A 92 1.89 1.40 11.96
N SER A 93 1.43 2.22 12.90
CA SER A 93 2.32 3.09 13.70
C SER A 93 3.20 2.27 14.65
N LYS A 94 2.79 1.06 14.98
CA LYS A 94 3.55 0.14 15.83
C LYS A 94 4.64 -0.55 15.01
N LEU A 95 5.86 -0.52 15.52
CA LEU A 95 7.04 -1.02 14.82
C LEU A 95 6.94 -2.50 14.39
N ASN A 96 6.29 -3.31 15.23
CA ASN A 96 6.16 -4.76 15.02
C ASN A 96 4.79 -5.15 14.44
N ALA A 97 4.06 -4.19 13.87
CA ALA A 97 2.69 -4.37 13.40
C ALA A 97 2.51 -5.51 12.38
N LEU A 98 3.54 -5.81 11.61
CA LEU A 98 3.51 -6.81 10.54
C LEU A 98 4.15 -8.15 10.92
N ASN A 99 4.68 -8.34 12.14
CA ASN A 99 5.47 -9.52 12.48
C ASN A 99 4.77 -10.85 12.18
N ASP A 100 3.47 -10.93 12.42
CA ASP A 100 2.69 -12.18 12.28
C ASP A 100 1.82 -12.19 11.02
N ILE A 101 2.07 -11.28 10.06
CA ILE A 101 1.21 -11.11 8.87
C ILE A 101 1.34 -12.26 7.86
N GLY A 102 2.42 -13.04 7.93
CA GLY A 102 2.71 -14.11 6.98
C GLY A 102 3.58 -13.66 5.80
N VAL A 103 3.58 -14.47 4.74
CA VAL A 103 4.39 -14.26 3.53
C VAL A 103 3.47 -14.19 2.31
N PHE A 104 3.73 -13.23 1.43
CA PHE A 104 2.94 -12.96 0.22
C PHE A 104 3.81 -12.97 -1.03
N ASP A 105 3.20 -13.18 -2.19
CA ASP A 105 3.89 -13.09 -3.47
C ASP A 105 4.15 -11.64 -3.88
N ASN A 106 3.27 -10.73 -3.46
CA ASN A 106 3.44 -9.30 -3.69
C ASN A 106 2.99 -8.50 -2.47
N ILE A 107 3.61 -7.36 -2.27
CA ILE A 107 3.20 -6.38 -1.25
C ILE A 107 3.04 -5.04 -1.94
N ILE A 108 1.90 -4.39 -1.73
CA ILE A 108 1.67 -3.01 -2.18
C ILE A 108 1.54 -2.07 -0.99
N ILE A 109 2.12 -0.89 -1.13
CA ILE A 109 2.01 0.22 -0.18
C ILE A 109 1.68 1.45 -1.00
N ASN A 110 0.46 1.97 -0.83
CA ASN A 110 0.01 3.11 -1.62
C ASN A 110 -0.47 4.25 -0.73
N HIS A 111 0.08 5.45 -0.93
CA HIS A 111 -0.20 6.65 -0.13
C HIS A 111 0.03 6.49 1.38
N TYR A 112 0.89 5.57 1.77
CA TYR A 112 1.35 5.41 3.14
C TYR A 112 2.88 5.29 3.16
N ARG A 113 3.52 5.87 4.17
CA ARG A 113 4.97 5.77 4.34
C ARG A 113 5.29 4.92 5.56
N LEU A 114 5.77 3.71 5.34
CA LEU A 114 6.36 2.89 6.38
C LEU A 114 7.69 3.50 6.85
N SER A 115 8.02 3.28 8.12
CA SER A 115 9.34 3.61 8.64
C SER A 115 10.43 2.79 7.92
N LYS A 116 11.67 3.30 7.87
CA LYS A 116 12.82 2.58 7.29
C LYS A 116 12.98 1.18 7.89
N LYS A 117 12.75 1.03 9.21
CA LYS A 117 12.85 -0.27 9.89
C LYS A 117 11.75 -1.24 9.44
N GLN A 118 10.52 -0.78 9.29
CA GLN A 118 9.44 -1.61 8.75
C GLN A 118 9.71 -2.02 7.30
N LEU A 119 10.17 -1.08 6.46
CA LEU A 119 10.56 -1.38 5.07
C LEU A 119 11.70 -2.40 5.00
N ALA A 120 12.71 -2.30 5.87
CA ALA A 120 13.80 -3.28 5.94
C ALA A 120 13.31 -4.69 6.28
N ASN A 121 12.26 -4.81 7.11
CA ASN A 121 11.68 -6.09 7.52
C ASN A 121 10.72 -6.67 6.47
N ILE A 122 10.30 -5.91 5.45
CA ILE A 122 9.39 -6.39 4.39
C ILE A 122 9.93 -7.66 3.69
N LYS A 123 11.26 -7.81 3.62
CA LYS A 123 11.89 -9.03 3.06
C LYS A 123 11.42 -10.33 3.70
N ASP A 124 11.02 -10.29 4.98
CA ASP A 124 10.59 -11.45 5.74
C ASP A 124 9.12 -11.83 5.45
N HIS A 125 8.38 -10.92 4.77
CA HIS A 125 6.96 -11.05 4.46
C HIS A 125 6.68 -11.20 2.96
N ILE A 126 7.70 -11.36 2.12
CA ILE A 126 7.55 -11.48 0.69
C ILE A 126 8.33 -12.69 0.17
N SER A 127 7.72 -13.48 -0.72
CA SER A 127 8.33 -14.68 -1.29
C SER A 127 9.46 -14.31 -2.26
N ASP A 128 10.35 -15.25 -2.54
CA ASP A 128 11.41 -15.07 -3.54
C ASP A 128 10.83 -14.71 -4.91
N ASN A 129 11.47 -13.80 -5.62
CA ASN A 129 10.99 -13.15 -6.85
C ASN A 129 9.66 -12.38 -6.69
N GLY A 130 9.17 -12.22 -5.47
CA GLY A 130 7.98 -11.43 -5.18
C GLY A 130 8.20 -9.95 -5.39
N ILE A 131 7.12 -9.19 -5.60
CA ILE A 131 7.15 -7.77 -5.93
C ILE A 131 6.77 -6.92 -4.71
N LEU A 132 7.63 -5.95 -4.39
CA LEU A 132 7.31 -4.84 -3.51
C LEU A 132 7.01 -3.62 -4.38
N PHE A 133 5.76 -3.16 -4.33
CA PHE A 133 5.29 -1.96 -5.02
C PHE A 133 5.02 -0.86 -3.99
N VAL A 134 5.69 0.28 -4.10
CA VAL A 134 5.51 1.43 -3.21
C VAL A 134 5.21 2.66 -4.03
N SER A 135 4.08 3.30 -3.79
CA SER A 135 3.69 4.53 -4.48
C SER A 135 3.06 5.54 -3.53
N GLY A 136 3.36 6.82 -3.73
CA GLY A 136 2.79 7.90 -2.92
C GLY A 136 3.46 9.24 -3.21
N PHE A 137 3.16 10.23 -2.38
CA PHE A 137 3.78 11.55 -2.50
C PHE A 137 5.30 11.45 -2.36
N GLY A 138 6.03 11.94 -3.35
CA GLY A 138 7.47 11.85 -3.43
C GLY A 138 8.19 13.07 -2.85
N HIS A 139 9.48 12.96 -2.70
CA HIS A 139 10.37 13.93 -2.06
C HIS A 139 10.33 15.35 -2.67
N LYS A 140 9.85 15.51 -3.91
CA LYS A 140 9.67 16.82 -4.59
C LYS A 140 8.26 17.38 -4.44
N HIS A 141 7.37 16.71 -3.69
CA HIS A 141 6.02 17.20 -3.47
C HIS A 141 6.04 18.45 -2.58
N GLN A 142 5.26 19.44 -2.95
CA GLN A 142 5.12 20.66 -2.16
C GLN A 142 4.20 20.38 -0.96
N VAL A 143 4.77 20.46 0.24
CA VAL A 143 4.05 20.20 1.49
C VAL A 143 2.95 21.23 1.74
N ASP A 144 1.87 20.78 2.34
CA ASP A 144 0.73 21.61 2.74
C ASP A 144 0.22 21.18 4.14
N SER A 145 -0.97 21.66 4.53
CA SER A 145 -1.57 21.31 5.82
C SER A 145 -2.01 19.83 5.93
N ARG A 146 -2.12 19.12 4.81
CA ARG A 146 -2.57 17.72 4.73
C ARG A 146 -1.41 16.76 4.53
N ILE A 147 -0.44 17.14 3.72
CA ILE A 147 0.74 16.32 3.38
C ILE A 147 1.97 17.00 3.95
N ARG A 148 2.58 16.37 4.94
CA ARG A 148 3.75 16.89 5.66
C ARG A 148 5.02 16.27 5.10
N ILE A 149 6.17 16.87 5.40
CA ILE A 149 7.47 16.39 4.95
C ILE A 149 7.75 14.94 5.36
N GLN A 150 7.26 14.53 6.54
CA GLN A 150 7.40 13.16 7.03
C GLN A 150 6.52 12.14 6.30
N ASP A 151 5.53 12.58 5.54
CA ASP A 151 4.65 11.71 4.76
C ASP A 151 5.23 11.46 3.35
N LEU A 152 6.28 12.21 2.96
CA LEU A 152 6.90 12.11 1.64
C LEU A 152 7.87 10.94 1.56
N ILE A 153 7.68 10.09 0.56
CA ILE A 153 8.60 8.99 0.25
C ILE A 153 9.95 9.56 -0.22
N GLN A 154 11.01 9.15 0.46
CA GLN A 154 12.38 9.57 0.18
C GLN A 154 13.17 8.44 -0.48
N PRO A 155 14.08 8.73 -1.42
CA PRO A 155 15.00 7.71 -1.97
C PRO A 155 15.79 6.97 -0.88
N SER A 156 16.13 7.66 0.20
CA SER A 156 16.85 7.10 1.35
C SER A 156 16.01 6.13 2.21
N ASP A 157 14.70 6.02 1.99
CA ASP A 157 13.87 5.06 2.71
C ASP A 157 14.18 3.62 2.28
N PHE A 158 14.77 3.44 1.10
CA PHE A 158 15.01 2.14 0.47
C PHE A 158 16.47 1.65 0.52
N GLU A 159 17.32 2.29 1.30
CA GLU A 159 18.74 1.89 1.40
C GLU A 159 18.90 0.44 1.90
N ASP A 160 18.12 0.06 2.92
CA ASP A 160 18.14 -1.31 3.45
C ASP A 160 17.33 -2.29 2.59
N VAL A 161 16.26 -1.82 1.92
CA VAL A 161 15.48 -2.63 0.98
C VAL A 161 16.36 -3.14 -0.16
N LYS A 162 17.21 -2.30 -0.71
CA LYS A 162 18.14 -2.63 -1.82
C LYS A 162 19.16 -3.73 -1.48
N LYS A 163 19.34 -4.07 -0.21
CA LYS A 163 20.19 -5.20 0.20
C LYS A 163 19.56 -6.56 -0.10
N SER A 164 18.25 -6.63 -0.24
CA SER A 164 17.47 -7.86 -0.46
C SER A 164 16.56 -7.80 -1.68
N PHE A 165 16.51 -6.66 -2.36
CA PHE A 165 15.64 -6.43 -3.51
C PHE A 165 16.37 -5.68 -4.63
N ASP A 166 16.11 -6.08 -5.86
CA ASP A 166 16.50 -5.33 -7.05
C ASP A 166 15.43 -4.29 -7.38
N LEU A 167 15.83 -3.04 -7.59
CA LEU A 167 14.95 -2.00 -8.11
C LEU A 167 14.75 -2.23 -9.61
N ILE A 168 13.56 -2.67 -10.03
CA ILE A 168 13.25 -2.93 -11.43
C ILE A 168 12.60 -1.75 -12.14
N LYS A 169 11.96 -0.85 -11.39
CA LYS A 169 11.36 0.36 -11.96
C LYS A 169 11.28 1.48 -10.95
N TYR A 170 11.60 2.68 -11.39
CA TYR A 170 11.35 3.94 -10.69
C TYR A 170 10.62 4.90 -11.61
N ILE A 171 9.55 5.51 -11.13
CA ILE A 171 8.73 6.44 -11.89
C ILE A 171 8.48 7.68 -11.06
N GLU A 172 8.64 8.84 -11.67
CA GLU A 172 8.15 10.13 -11.17
C GLU A 172 6.95 10.54 -12.01
N ASN A 173 5.89 10.98 -11.35
CA ASN A 173 4.70 11.51 -12.01
C ASN A 173 4.23 12.77 -11.28
N LYS A 174 3.72 13.73 -12.05
CA LYS A 174 3.10 14.93 -11.52
C LYS A 174 1.71 15.09 -12.15
N ASP A 175 0.70 15.19 -11.31
CA ASP A 175 -0.66 15.50 -11.70
C ASP A 175 -1.22 16.65 -10.83
N GLU A 176 -2.52 16.93 -10.92
CA GLU A 176 -3.22 17.97 -10.16
C GLU A 176 -3.17 17.75 -8.64
N ARG A 177 -3.01 16.49 -8.17
CA ARG A 177 -2.89 16.13 -6.76
C ARG A 177 -1.49 16.42 -6.21
N GLY A 178 -0.46 16.47 -7.08
CA GLY A 178 0.91 16.76 -6.69
C GLY A 178 1.98 15.93 -7.40
N PHE A 179 3.12 15.77 -6.73
CA PHE A 179 4.25 15.00 -7.22
C PHE A 179 4.30 13.63 -6.54
N PHE A 180 4.27 12.58 -7.35
CA PHE A 180 4.26 11.18 -6.90
C PHE A 180 5.50 10.44 -7.36
N VAL A 181 5.88 9.45 -6.58
CA VAL A 181 6.91 8.47 -6.94
C VAL A 181 6.35 7.06 -6.84
N THR A 182 6.84 6.19 -7.72
CA THR A 182 6.55 4.76 -7.65
C THR A 182 7.87 3.99 -7.73
N TYR A 183 8.06 3.09 -6.79
CA TYR A 183 9.19 2.16 -6.75
C TYR A 183 8.65 0.74 -6.89
N ILE A 184 9.20 -0.02 -7.81
CA ILE A 184 8.89 -1.43 -8.00
C ILE A 184 10.17 -2.22 -7.80
N PHE A 185 10.19 -3.04 -6.77
CA PHE A 185 11.31 -3.90 -6.43
C PHE A 185 10.94 -5.37 -6.60
N ARG A 186 11.92 -6.20 -6.95
CA ARG A 186 11.82 -7.65 -6.94
C ARG A 186 12.73 -8.21 -5.86
N LYS A 187 12.20 -9.10 -5.01
CA LYS A 187 13.00 -9.79 -4.02
C LYS A 187 14.02 -10.70 -4.70
N ILE A 188 15.27 -10.59 -4.26
CA ILE A 188 16.36 -11.46 -4.70
C ILE A 188 16.10 -12.85 -4.12
N SER A 189 16.20 -13.89 -4.96
CA SER A 189 16.06 -15.27 -4.51
C SER A 189 17.20 -15.66 -3.58
N SER A 190 16.86 -16.28 -2.45
CA SER A 190 17.85 -16.93 -1.60
C SER A 190 18.51 -18.05 -2.38
N ARG A 191 19.85 -18.04 -2.47
CA ARG A 191 20.61 -19.12 -3.08
C ARG A 191 20.73 -20.30 -2.12
#